data_017c59ec95e16b16fb55cba5e5fcd907
#
_entry.id   017c59ec95e16b16fb55cba5e5fcd907
#
_cell.length_a   1.000
_cell.length_b   1.000
_cell.length_c   1.000
_cell.angle_alpha   90.00
_cell.angle_beta   90.00
_cell.angle_gamma   90.00
#
_symmetry.space_group_name_H-M   'P 1'
#
loop_
_entity.id
_entity.type
_entity.pdbx_description
1 polymer ?
#
loop_
_entity_poly.entity_id
_entity_poly.type
_entity_poly.pdbx_seq_one_letter_code
_entity_poly.pdbx_strand_id
1 'polypeptide(L)'
;MGAQGFIKDAEGIFQIPQSGGVLKIPAELIPKCMDDGSPLTMNLRADDSFVEDEGWHRASAAYSDFILRHENLHTLYFEIGVGANTPVIIKYPFWQMTNDNPKAVYACLNYNEAFCPKQIEKQSICLDGDAGVILDLIK
;
A
#
# COMPACT_ATOMS: atom_id res chain seq x y z
N MET A 1 1.87 17.43 6.20
CA MET A 1 1.15 17.30 7.49
C MET A 1 1.83 18.07 8.62
N GLY A 2 3.08 17.82 9.01
CA GLY A 2 3.75 18.59 10.08
C GLY A 2 3.77 20.11 9.86
N ALA A 3 4.01 20.58 8.64
CA ALA A 3 3.98 21.99 8.28
C ALA A 3 2.58 22.65 8.37
N GLN A 4 1.53 21.85 8.57
CA GLN A 4 0.13 22.30 8.61
C GLN A 4 -0.50 22.16 10.01
N GLY A 5 0.34 22.02 11.07
CA GLY A 5 -0.11 22.07 12.45
C GLY A 5 -0.62 20.74 13.02
N PHE A 6 -0.45 19.62 12.32
CA PHE A 6 -0.73 18.31 12.92
C PHE A 6 0.32 17.99 14.00
N ILE A 7 -0.13 17.69 15.20
CA ILE A 7 0.73 17.35 16.35
C ILE A 7 1.00 15.86 16.32
N LYS A 8 2.27 15.47 16.49
CA LYS A 8 2.66 14.07 16.73
C LYS A 8 2.83 13.83 18.24
N ASP A 9 2.44 12.64 18.68
CA ASP A 9 2.77 12.15 20.02
C ASP A 9 4.25 11.73 20.14
N ALA A 10 4.62 11.23 21.31
CA ALA A 10 5.99 10.78 21.59
C ALA A 10 6.42 9.58 20.72
N GLU A 11 5.47 8.79 20.24
CA GLU A 11 5.63 7.63 19.35
C GLU A 11 5.66 8.03 17.87
N GLY A 12 5.47 9.32 17.55
CA GLY A 12 5.49 9.85 16.20
C GLY A 12 4.16 9.71 15.44
N ILE A 13 3.09 9.32 16.11
CA ILE A 13 1.75 9.16 15.53
C ILE A 13 1.03 10.51 15.51
N PHE A 14 0.41 10.85 14.39
CA PHE A 14 -0.39 12.07 14.29
C PHE A 14 -1.66 11.96 15.11
N GLN A 15 -1.82 12.89 16.05
CA GLN A 15 -3.04 12.98 16.88
C GLN A 15 -4.17 13.62 16.07
N ILE A 16 -5.31 12.93 16.05
CA ILE A 16 -6.55 13.48 15.50
C ILE A 16 -7.26 14.22 16.63
N PRO A 17 -7.54 15.53 16.50
CA PRO A 17 -8.31 16.25 17.52
C PRO A 17 -9.65 15.56 17.76
N GLN A 18 -9.92 15.17 18.99
CA GLN A 18 -11.22 14.61 19.37
C GLN A 18 -12.26 15.74 19.40
N SER A 19 -12.77 16.11 18.25
CA SER A 19 -13.95 16.98 18.16
C SER A 19 -15.19 16.09 18.25
N GLY A 20 -15.76 16.02 19.40
CA GLY A 20 -17.07 15.46 19.80
C GLY A 20 -17.91 14.71 18.73
N GLY A 21 -17.48 13.54 18.29
CA GLY A 21 -18.31 12.60 17.52
C GLY A 21 -18.58 12.93 16.05
N VAL A 22 -18.09 14.02 15.51
CA VAL A 22 -18.20 14.35 14.08
C VAL A 22 -16.83 14.20 13.43
N LEU A 23 -16.66 13.22 12.56
CA LEU A 23 -15.45 13.01 11.77
C LEU A 23 -15.32 14.15 10.71
N LYS A 24 -15.09 15.37 11.18
CA LYS A 24 -14.80 16.52 10.33
C LYS A 24 -13.42 17.06 10.68
N ILE A 25 -12.59 17.20 9.66
CA ILE A 25 -11.33 17.92 9.80
C ILE A 25 -11.65 19.42 9.88
N PRO A 26 -11.12 20.16 10.88
CA PRO A 26 -11.22 21.63 10.91
C PRO A 26 -10.77 22.24 9.59
N ALA A 27 -11.48 23.23 9.09
CA ALA A 27 -11.22 23.80 7.75
C ALA A 27 -9.80 24.38 7.61
N GLU A 28 -9.25 24.90 8.71
CA GLU A 28 -7.87 25.43 8.79
C GLU A 28 -6.80 24.34 8.68
N LEU A 29 -7.15 23.06 8.90
CA LEU A 29 -6.24 21.93 8.77
C LEU A 29 -6.31 21.26 7.40
N ILE A 30 -7.22 21.69 6.51
CA ILE A 30 -7.29 21.18 5.15
C ILE A 30 -6.04 21.65 4.39
N PRO A 31 -5.26 20.72 3.81
CA PRO A 31 -4.05 21.06 3.09
C PRO A 31 -4.32 22.01 1.91
N LYS A 32 -3.45 22.98 1.74
CA LYS A 32 -3.48 23.90 0.61
C LYS A 32 -2.11 23.92 -0.08
N CYS A 33 -2.11 24.27 -1.34
CA CYS A 33 -0.89 24.52 -2.10
C CYS A 33 -0.07 25.61 -1.40
N MET A 34 1.23 25.38 -1.24
CA MET A 34 2.10 26.35 -0.57
C MET A 34 2.41 27.57 -1.43
N ASP A 35 2.31 27.43 -2.76
CA ASP A 35 2.66 28.49 -3.70
C ASP A 35 1.51 29.49 -3.93
N ASP A 36 0.28 28.98 -4.10
CA ASP A 36 -0.87 29.80 -4.48
C ASP A 36 -2.08 29.71 -3.53
N GLY A 37 -2.00 28.85 -2.50
CA GLY A 37 -3.08 28.66 -1.52
C GLY A 37 -4.30 27.89 -2.05
N SER A 38 -4.26 27.33 -3.24
CA SER A 38 -5.36 26.57 -3.82
C SER A 38 -5.61 25.28 -3.03
N PRO A 39 -6.86 24.76 -3.03
CA PRO A 39 -7.15 23.47 -2.40
C PRO A 39 -6.34 22.34 -3.04
N LEU A 40 -5.77 21.47 -2.20
CA LEU A 40 -5.17 20.23 -2.68
C LEU A 40 -6.24 19.15 -2.86
N THR A 41 -6.04 18.30 -3.84
CA THR A 41 -6.80 17.07 -4.06
C THR A 41 -5.89 15.85 -3.90
N MET A 42 -6.48 14.67 -3.75
CA MET A 42 -5.72 13.43 -3.70
C MET A 42 -5.17 13.11 -5.11
N ASN A 43 -3.92 12.65 -5.16
CA ASN A 43 -3.33 12.15 -6.40
C ASN A 43 -3.82 10.71 -6.66
N LEU A 44 -5.04 10.59 -7.19
CA LEU A 44 -5.67 9.31 -7.50
C LEU A 44 -5.49 8.99 -8.98
N ARG A 45 -5.18 7.74 -9.30
CA ARG A 45 -5.12 7.24 -10.69
C ARG A 45 -6.55 6.95 -11.20
N ALA A 46 -7.37 7.99 -11.26
CA ALA A 46 -8.76 7.92 -11.73
C ALA A 46 -8.96 8.58 -13.10
N ASP A 47 -8.09 9.52 -13.46
CA ASP A 47 -8.13 10.29 -14.71
C ASP A 47 -6.74 10.81 -15.08
N ASP A 48 -6.68 11.67 -16.10
CA ASP A 48 -5.45 12.24 -16.65
C ASP A 48 -4.77 13.29 -15.73
N SER A 49 -5.38 13.60 -14.59
CA SER A 49 -4.79 14.53 -13.60
C SER A 49 -3.80 13.86 -12.65
N PHE A 50 -3.61 12.54 -12.75
CA PHE A 50 -2.63 11.81 -11.96
C PHE A 50 -1.21 12.29 -12.25
N VAL A 51 -0.51 12.74 -11.21
CA VAL A 51 0.86 13.26 -11.34
C VAL A 51 1.87 12.16 -11.08
N GLU A 52 2.71 11.90 -12.07
CA GLU A 52 3.92 11.08 -11.98
C GLU A 52 5.13 12.00 -11.91
N ASP A 53 5.51 12.40 -10.72
CA ASP A 53 6.67 13.26 -10.50
C ASP A 53 8.00 12.50 -10.63
N GLU A 54 9.11 13.23 -10.54
CA GLU A 54 10.44 12.64 -10.61
C GLU A 54 10.70 11.60 -9.49
N GLY A 55 10.09 11.78 -8.32
CA GLY A 55 10.15 10.82 -7.22
C GLY A 55 9.45 9.52 -7.57
N TRP A 56 8.28 9.61 -8.20
CA TRP A 56 7.55 8.46 -8.70
C TRP A 56 8.36 7.68 -9.75
N HIS A 57 8.95 8.37 -10.74
CA HIS A 57 9.76 7.73 -11.78
C HIS A 57 10.99 7.04 -11.20
N ARG A 58 11.69 7.65 -10.23
CA ARG A 58 12.81 7.01 -9.53
C ARG A 58 12.37 5.75 -8.78
N ALA A 59 11.25 5.80 -8.08
CA ALA A 59 10.72 4.64 -7.34
C ALA A 59 10.31 3.51 -8.31
N SER A 60 9.66 3.83 -9.42
CA SER A 60 9.27 2.88 -10.46
C SER A 60 10.49 2.20 -11.08
N ALA A 61 11.53 2.97 -11.42
CA ALA A 61 12.78 2.43 -11.94
C ALA A 61 13.49 1.51 -10.93
N ALA A 62 13.55 1.91 -9.66
CA ALA A 62 14.15 1.10 -8.59
C ALA A 62 13.38 -0.22 -8.36
N TYR A 63 12.05 -0.18 -8.42
CA TYR A 63 11.21 -1.37 -8.33
C TYR A 63 11.46 -2.32 -9.51
N SER A 64 11.46 -1.81 -10.74
CA SER A 64 11.71 -2.60 -11.94
C SER A 64 13.10 -3.25 -11.92
N ASP A 65 14.13 -2.51 -11.53
CA ASP A 65 15.49 -3.00 -11.37
C ASP A 65 15.58 -4.08 -10.26
N PHE A 66 14.86 -3.89 -9.16
CA PHE A 66 14.77 -4.92 -8.11
C PHE A 66 14.19 -6.22 -8.66
N ILE A 67 13.07 -6.18 -9.37
CA ILE A 67 12.43 -7.36 -9.95
C ILE A 67 13.37 -8.07 -10.91
N LEU A 68 14.00 -7.34 -11.85
CA LEU A 68 14.94 -7.90 -12.82
C LEU A 68 16.12 -8.61 -12.15
N ARG A 69 16.72 -8.00 -11.13
CA ARG A 69 17.86 -8.59 -10.41
C ARG A 69 17.49 -9.81 -9.57
N HIS A 70 16.21 -9.99 -9.25
CA HIS A 70 15.72 -11.10 -8.42
C HIS A 70 14.98 -12.17 -9.23
N GLU A 71 15.01 -12.11 -10.56
CA GLU A 71 14.51 -13.18 -11.39
C GLU A 71 15.16 -14.52 -11.01
N ASN A 72 14.34 -15.56 -10.86
CA ASN A 72 14.76 -16.91 -10.48
C ASN A 72 15.45 -17.02 -9.09
N LEU A 73 15.41 -16.00 -8.26
CA LEU A 73 15.84 -16.05 -6.87
C LEU A 73 14.65 -16.38 -5.95
N HIS A 74 14.97 -16.70 -4.69
CA HIS A 74 13.95 -16.90 -3.65
C HIS A 74 13.37 -15.55 -3.24
N THR A 75 12.19 -15.22 -3.75
CA THR A 75 11.53 -13.93 -3.56
C THR A 75 10.19 -14.13 -2.88
N LEU A 76 9.91 -13.33 -1.85
CA LEU A 76 8.60 -13.26 -1.21
C LEU A 76 7.82 -12.07 -1.76
N TYR A 77 6.67 -12.35 -2.38
CA TYR A 77 5.67 -11.36 -2.76
C TYR A 77 4.61 -11.29 -1.67
N PHE A 78 4.69 -10.29 -0.82
CA PHE A 78 3.83 -10.15 0.34
C PHE A 78 2.84 -9.01 0.19
N GLU A 79 1.55 -9.30 0.28
CA GLU A 79 0.48 -8.30 0.29
C GLU A 79 -0.30 -8.31 1.59
N ILE A 80 -0.68 -7.13 2.06
CA ILE A 80 -1.48 -6.92 3.27
C ILE A 80 -2.68 -6.05 2.93
N GLY A 81 -3.90 -6.57 3.13
CA GLY A 81 -5.15 -5.84 2.93
C GLY A 81 -5.44 -5.43 1.49
N VAL A 82 -4.81 -6.07 0.50
CA VAL A 82 -5.08 -5.78 -0.91
C VAL A 82 -6.36 -6.47 -1.33
N GLY A 83 -7.42 -5.68 -1.51
CA GLY A 83 -8.74 -6.16 -1.93
C GLY A 83 -8.84 -6.49 -3.42
N ALA A 84 -9.99 -7.05 -3.81
CA ALA A 84 -10.30 -7.41 -5.19
C ALA A 84 -10.82 -6.23 -6.04
N ASN A 85 -10.96 -5.01 -5.48
CA ASN A 85 -11.48 -3.85 -6.22
C ASN A 85 -10.52 -3.34 -7.30
N THR A 86 -9.20 -3.36 -7.03
CA THR A 86 -8.15 -2.94 -7.97
C THR A 86 -6.98 -3.92 -7.98
N PRO A 87 -7.22 -5.19 -8.32
CA PRO A 87 -6.23 -6.26 -8.19
C PRO A 87 -5.08 -6.15 -9.20
N VAL A 88 -5.28 -5.39 -10.27
CA VAL A 88 -4.33 -5.27 -11.39
C VAL A 88 -3.02 -4.58 -11.03
N ILE A 89 -2.99 -3.82 -9.92
CA ILE A 89 -1.80 -3.04 -9.54
C ILE A 89 -0.81 -3.90 -8.72
N ILE A 90 -1.30 -4.74 -7.82
CA ILE A 90 -0.46 -5.55 -6.91
C ILE A 90 -0.78 -7.04 -7.04
N LYS A 91 -2.02 -7.44 -6.81
CA LYS A 91 -2.43 -8.84 -6.68
C LYS A 91 -2.11 -9.66 -7.93
N TYR A 92 -2.56 -9.23 -9.10
CA TYR A 92 -2.31 -9.95 -10.35
C TYR A 92 -0.83 -9.98 -10.75
N PRO A 93 -0.06 -8.87 -10.68
CA PRO A 93 1.38 -8.93 -10.88
C PRO A 93 2.11 -9.88 -9.94
N PHE A 94 1.76 -9.91 -8.66
CA PHE A 94 2.37 -10.84 -7.72
C PHE A 94 2.05 -12.30 -8.03
N TRP A 95 0.82 -12.60 -8.41
CA TRP A 95 0.45 -13.96 -8.85
C TRP A 95 1.22 -14.38 -10.09
N GLN A 96 1.35 -13.50 -11.09
CA GLN A 96 2.09 -13.78 -12.30
C GLN A 96 3.57 -14.02 -12.01
N MET A 97 4.22 -13.12 -11.25
CA MET A 97 5.63 -13.27 -10.90
C MET A 97 5.89 -14.51 -10.03
N THR A 98 4.94 -14.91 -9.19
CA THR A 98 5.03 -16.16 -8.41
C THR A 98 4.92 -17.37 -9.32
N ASN A 99 3.98 -17.36 -10.29
CA ASN A 99 3.82 -18.44 -11.25
C ASN A 99 5.05 -18.62 -12.14
N ASP A 100 5.68 -17.52 -12.55
CA ASP A 100 6.82 -17.55 -13.45
C ASP A 100 8.14 -17.93 -12.76
N ASN A 101 8.21 -17.78 -11.43
CA ASN A 101 9.38 -18.11 -10.63
C ASN A 101 9.09 -19.25 -9.64
N PRO A 102 9.54 -20.50 -9.92
CA PRO A 102 9.27 -21.64 -9.03
C PRO A 102 9.92 -21.55 -7.64
N LYS A 103 10.81 -20.58 -7.42
CA LYS A 103 11.42 -20.31 -6.11
C LYS A 103 10.72 -19.19 -5.35
N ALA A 104 9.78 -18.49 -5.98
CA ALA A 104 9.04 -17.43 -5.33
C ALA A 104 7.95 -17.99 -4.40
N VAL A 105 7.61 -17.20 -3.40
CA VAL A 105 6.49 -17.45 -2.48
C VAL A 105 5.57 -16.23 -2.53
N TYR A 106 4.29 -16.47 -2.69
CA TYR A 106 3.26 -15.46 -2.51
C TYR A 106 2.69 -15.54 -1.11
N ALA A 107 2.59 -14.43 -0.39
CA ALA A 107 1.90 -14.37 0.89
C ALA A 107 0.81 -13.30 0.85
N CYS A 108 -0.40 -13.68 1.23
CA CYS A 108 -1.57 -12.81 1.29
C CYS A 108 -2.11 -12.79 2.72
N LEU A 109 -2.17 -11.62 3.32
CA LEU A 109 -2.80 -11.38 4.60
C LEU A 109 -3.98 -10.44 4.39
N ASN A 110 -5.19 -10.95 4.53
CA ASN A 110 -6.40 -10.17 4.29
C ASN A 110 -7.56 -10.67 5.15
N TYR A 111 -8.54 -9.82 5.35
CA TYR A 111 -9.77 -10.14 6.06
C TYR A 111 -10.87 -10.51 5.06
N ASN A 112 -11.33 -11.76 5.08
CA ASN A 112 -12.32 -12.37 4.17
C ASN A 112 -11.93 -12.44 2.67
N GLU A 113 -10.72 -12.00 2.27
CA GLU A 113 -10.25 -12.03 0.88
C GLU A 113 -8.83 -12.61 0.76
N ALA A 114 -8.41 -13.48 1.68
CA ALA A 114 -7.11 -14.15 1.64
C ALA A 114 -7.16 -15.39 0.74
N PHE A 115 -6.84 -15.24 -0.54
CA PHE A 115 -6.86 -16.33 -1.51
C PHE A 115 -5.79 -16.19 -2.59
N CYS A 116 -5.52 -17.27 -3.30
CA CYS A 116 -4.63 -17.31 -4.45
C CYS A 116 -5.20 -18.22 -5.56
N PRO A 117 -4.73 -18.06 -6.82
CA PRO A 117 -5.07 -18.99 -7.90
C PRO A 117 -4.48 -20.39 -7.67
N LYS A 118 -5.15 -21.43 -8.20
CA LYS A 118 -4.69 -22.82 -8.11
C LYS A 118 -3.27 -23.05 -8.65
N GLN A 119 -2.88 -22.28 -9.65
CA GLN A 119 -1.58 -22.40 -10.31
C GLN A 119 -0.40 -22.17 -9.35
N ILE A 120 -0.59 -21.30 -8.36
CA ILE A 120 0.44 -20.94 -7.37
C ILE A 120 0.13 -21.45 -5.95
N GLU A 121 -0.90 -22.25 -5.77
CA GLU A 121 -1.35 -22.71 -4.44
C GLU A 121 -0.21 -23.32 -3.62
N LYS A 122 0.65 -24.11 -4.25
CA LYS A 122 1.80 -24.75 -3.59
C LYS A 122 2.94 -23.80 -3.21
N GLN A 123 2.92 -22.59 -3.75
CA GLN A 123 3.88 -21.51 -3.50
C GLN A 123 3.24 -20.37 -2.71
N SER A 124 2.06 -20.60 -2.11
CA SER A 124 1.28 -19.53 -1.49
C SER A 124 0.97 -19.78 -0.02
N ILE A 125 0.95 -18.70 0.75
CA ILE A 125 0.52 -18.65 2.15
C ILE A 125 -0.62 -17.62 2.21
N CYS A 126 -1.86 -18.08 2.43
CA CYS A 126 -3.00 -17.17 2.54
C CYS A 126 -3.50 -17.23 3.99
N LEU A 127 -3.44 -16.09 4.68
CA LEU A 127 -3.83 -15.90 6.07
C LEU A 127 -5.07 -15.02 6.13
N ASP A 128 -6.20 -15.60 6.49
CA ASP A 128 -7.45 -14.85 6.66
C ASP A 128 -7.57 -14.38 8.11
N GLY A 129 -7.75 -13.07 8.29
CA GLY A 129 -7.96 -12.46 9.58
C GLY A 129 -7.50 -11.01 9.68
N ASP A 130 -7.61 -10.46 10.88
CA ASP A 130 -7.12 -9.13 11.19
C ASP A 130 -5.59 -9.07 11.09
N ALA A 131 -5.08 -8.14 10.25
CA ALA A 131 -3.66 -8.02 9.97
C ALA A 131 -2.85 -7.69 11.24
N GLY A 132 -3.37 -6.84 12.13
CA GLY A 132 -2.70 -6.49 13.38
C GLY A 132 -2.54 -7.70 14.28
N VAL A 133 -3.61 -8.48 14.45
CA VAL A 133 -3.60 -9.69 15.27
C VAL A 133 -2.63 -10.73 14.71
N ILE A 134 -2.67 -10.99 13.40
CA ILE A 134 -1.81 -12.00 12.77
C ILE A 134 -0.34 -11.58 12.82
N LEU A 135 -0.02 -10.32 12.54
CA LEU A 135 1.35 -9.82 12.60
C LEU A 135 1.92 -9.87 14.02
N ASP A 136 1.09 -9.70 15.05
CA ASP A 136 1.53 -9.85 16.44
C ASP A 136 1.87 -11.30 16.82
N LEU A 137 1.24 -12.28 16.17
CA LEU A 137 1.49 -13.72 16.42
C LEU A 137 2.78 -14.23 15.76
N ILE A 138 3.32 -13.54 14.75
CA ILE A 138 4.51 -13.98 13.99
C ILE A 138 5.78 -13.18 14.35
N LYS A 139 5.72 -12.38 15.42
CA LYS A 139 6.89 -11.65 15.97
C LYS A 139 7.93 -12.55 16.59
#